data_8833c1b893e128dd6b4924aa2cba32ac
#
_entry.id   8833c1b893e128dd6b4924aa2cba32ac
#
_cell.length_a   1.000
_cell.length_b   1.000
_cell.length_c   1.000
_cell.angle_alpha   90.00
_cell.angle_beta   90.00
_cell.angle_gamma   90.00
#
_symmetry.space_group_name_H-M   'P 1'
#
loop_
_entity.id
_entity.type
_entity.pdbx_description
1 polymer ?
#
loop_
_entity_poly.entity_id
_entity_poly.type
_entity_poly.pdbx_seq_one_letter_code
_entity_poly.pdbx_strand_id
1 'polypeptide(L)'
;MRVTLLKSKLHRATVTDSSLHYEGSISIPPYLIELAGLFEYEKVLVANVNNGRRFETYVIRGEEGRIQLNGAAAHLGKPGDKVIIMAWTSVDSSECAAFKPKIVILGDANQPKD
;
A
#
# COMPACT_ATOMS: atom_id res chain seq x y z
N MET A 1 -11.92 -18.37 17.35
CA MET A 1 -12.11 -16.91 17.21
C MET A 1 -11.19 -16.38 16.12
N ARG A 2 -11.71 -15.49 15.27
CA ARG A 2 -10.92 -14.89 14.19
C ARG A 2 -10.35 -13.55 14.63
N VAL A 3 -9.10 -13.29 14.26
CA VAL A 3 -8.41 -12.04 14.59
C VAL A 3 -7.91 -11.41 13.29
N THR A 4 -8.14 -10.12 13.12
CA THR A 4 -7.63 -9.39 11.96
C THR A 4 -6.21 -8.92 12.25
N LEU A 5 -5.25 -9.40 11.46
CA LEU A 5 -3.83 -9.09 11.62
C LEU A 5 -3.30 -8.36 10.38
N LEU A 6 -2.21 -7.65 10.57
CA LEU A 6 -1.49 -7.05 9.45
C LEU A 6 -0.94 -8.16 8.55
N LYS A 7 -1.35 -8.15 7.31
CA LYS A 7 -0.88 -9.11 6.31
C LYS A 7 0.35 -8.60 5.59
N SER A 8 0.30 -7.33 5.16
CA SER A 8 1.32 -6.74 4.31
C SER A 8 1.49 -5.27 4.62
N LYS A 9 2.71 -4.77 4.45
CA LYS A 9 2.99 -3.36 4.64
C LYS A 9 4.10 -2.94 3.67
N LEU A 10 3.80 -1.96 2.83
CA LEU A 10 4.81 -1.24 2.06
C LEU A 10 5.09 0.04 2.84
N HIS A 11 6.24 0.11 3.49
CA HIS A 11 6.56 1.18 4.42
C HIS A 11 7.34 2.29 3.71
N ARG A 12 6.77 3.51 3.75
CA ARG A 12 7.39 4.73 3.20
C ARG A 12 7.57 4.69 1.68
N ALA A 13 6.53 4.30 0.99
CA ALA A 13 6.46 4.46 -0.46
C ALA A 13 6.35 5.95 -0.79
N THR A 14 7.02 6.39 -1.84
CA THR A 14 6.93 7.77 -2.31
C THR A 14 5.88 7.87 -3.40
N VAL A 15 4.87 8.71 -3.20
CA VAL A 15 3.89 9.02 -4.24
C VAL A 15 4.62 9.73 -5.37
N THR A 16 4.49 9.23 -6.59
CA THR A 16 5.12 9.83 -7.76
C THR A 16 4.14 10.63 -8.60
N ASP A 17 2.87 10.23 -8.59
CA ASP A 17 1.83 10.82 -9.44
C ASP A 17 0.50 10.85 -8.72
N SER A 18 -0.35 11.80 -9.10
CA SER A 18 -1.75 11.88 -8.66
C SER A 18 -2.60 12.23 -9.86
N SER A 19 -3.71 11.51 -10.06
CA SER A 19 -4.60 11.72 -11.19
C SER A 19 -6.06 11.72 -10.74
N LEU A 20 -6.68 12.89 -10.71
CA LEU A 20 -8.06 13.06 -10.27
C LEU A 20 -9.05 12.42 -11.24
N HIS A 21 -8.70 12.34 -12.50
CA HIS A 21 -9.63 11.88 -13.55
C HIS A 21 -9.49 10.40 -13.89
N TYR A 22 -8.67 9.69 -13.14
CA TYR A 22 -8.53 8.25 -13.25
C TYR A 22 -9.43 7.56 -12.23
N GLU A 23 -9.78 6.29 -12.46
CA GLU A 23 -10.60 5.54 -11.50
C GLU A 23 -9.93 5.49 -10.13
N GLY A 24 -10.74 5.60 -9.05
CA GLY A 24 -10.22 5.63 -7.69
C GLY A 24 -9.49 4.36 -7.32
N SER A 25 -8.18 4.46 -7.07
CA SER A 25 -7.33 3.32 -6.79
C SER A 25 -5.94 3.80 -6.42
N ILE A 26 -5.05 2.87 -6.06
CA ILE A 26 -3.62 3.13 -5.95
C ILE A 26 -2.88 2.22 -6.92
N SER A 27 -2.09 2.82 -7.81
CA SER A 27 -1.26 2.06 -8.75
C SER A 27 0.05 1.70 -8.08
N ILE A 28 0.39 0.41 -8.07
CA ILE A 28 1.60 -0.12 -7.43
C ILE A 28 2.34 -0.98 -8.46
N PRO A 29 3.68 -0.83 -8.57
CA PRO A 29 4.44 -1.67 -9.50
C PRO A 29 4.28 -3.15 -9.21
N PRO A 30 4.20 -4.00 -10.25
CA PRO A 30 4.04 -5.45 -10.06
C PRO A 30 5.06 -6.08 -9.11
N TYR A 31 6.31 -5.67 -9.16
CA TYR A 31 7.34 -6.26 -8.28
C TYR A 31 7.07 -5.99 -6.81
N LEU A 32 6.49 -4.84 -6.47
CA LEU A 32 6.11 -4.51 -5.09
C LEU A 32 4.85 -5.26 -4.66
N ILE A 33 3.90 -5.41 -5.57
CA ILE A 33 2.70 -6.22 -5.33
C ILE A 33 3.13 -7.64 -4.94
N GLU A 34 4.05 -8.21 -5.72
CA GLU A 34 4.54 -9.57 -5.47
C GLU A 34 5.31 -9.66 -4.15
N LEU A 35 6.26 -8.75 -3.91
CA LEU A 35 7.06 -8.75 -2.68
C LEU A 35 6.19 -8.63 -1.43
N ALA A 36 5.16 -7.80 -1.47
CA ALA A 36 4.28 -7.58 -0.33
C ALA A 36 3.19 -8.64 -0.23
N GLY A 37 3.05 -9.52 -1.22
CA GLY A 37 2.00 -10.52 -1.23
C GLY A 37 0.61 -9.92 -1.40
N LEU A 38 0.52 -8.82 -2.11
CA LEU A 38 -0.75 -8.17 -2.43
C LEU A 38 -1.33 -8.77 -3.70
N PHE A 39 -2.62 -8.56 -3.89
CA PHE A 39 -3.32 -8.98 -5.10
C PHE A 39 -3.92 -7.76 -5.79
N GLU A 40 -4.03 -7.82 -7.09
CA GLU A 40 -4.76 -6.79 -7.83
C GLU A 40 -6.20 -6.73 -7.32
N TYR A 41 -6.70 -5.51 -7.15
CA TYR A 41 -8.03 -5.21 -6.59
C TYR A 41 -8.16 -5.45 -5.09
N GLU A 42 -7.11 -5.83 -4.42
CA GLU A 42 -7.15 -6.00 -2.96
C GLU A 42 -7.32 -4.66 -2.27
N LYS A 43 -8.22 -4.62 -1.28
CA LYS A 43 -8.44 -3.44 -0.45
C LYS A 43 -7.22 -3.19 0.43
N VAL A 44 -6.80 -1.94 0.47
CA VAL A 44 -5.68 -1.50 1.32
C VAL A 44 -6.04 -0.23 2.08
N LEU A 45 -5.35 -0.04 3.19
CA LEU A 45 -5.38 1.22 3.94
C LEU A 45 -4.09 1.97 3.63
N VAL A 46 -4.23 3.22 3.22
CA VAL A 46 -3.09 4.09 2.93
C VAL A 46 -3.02 5.18 3.98
N ALA A 47 -1.88 5.29 4.64
CA ALA A 47 -1.63 6.34 5.62
C ALA A 47 -0.55 7.27 5.08
N ASN A 48 -0.88 8.57 4.97
CA ASN A 48 0.05 9.58 4.46
C ASN A 48 0.86 10.14 5.63
N VAL A 49 2.16 9.91 5.61
CA VAL A 49 3.07 10.33 6.67
C VAL A 49 3.18 11.86 6.74
N ASN A 50 3.07 12.53 5.60
CA ASN A 50 3.27 13.97 5.51
C ASN A 50 2.10 14.80 6.04
N ASN A 51 0.86 14.31 5.85
CA ASN A 51 -0.32 15.07 6.28
C ASN A 51 -1.20 14.36 7.31
N GLY A 52 -0.86 13.11 7.66
CA GLY A 52 -1.61 12.33 8.64
C GLY A 52 -2.93 11.75 8.14
N ARG A 53 -3.28 11.97 6.89
CA ARG A 53 -4.55 11.47 6.34
C ARG A 53 -4.48 9.99 6.09
N ARG A 54 -5.61 9.32 6.28
CA ARG A 54 -5.76 7.89 6.07
C ARG A 54 -6.98 7.64 5.20
N PHE A 55 -6.87 6.70 4.29
CA PHE A 55 -7.98 6.36 3.42
C PHE A 55 -7.88 4.92 2.94
N GLU A 56 -9.03 4.35 2.61
CA GLU A 56 -9.11 3.02 2.02
C GLU A 56 -9.27 3.14 0.52
N THR A 57 -8.60 2.26 -0.21
CA THR A 57 -8.71 2.16 -1.65
C THR A 57 -8.36 0.72 -2.04
N TYR A 58 -8.10 0.46 -3.30
CA TYR A 58 -7.69 -0.85 -3.76
C TYR A 58 -6.52 -0.75 -4.73
N VAL A 59 -5.80 -1.86 -4.86
CA VAL A 59 -4.56 -1.95 -5.63
C VAL A 59 -4.88 -2.20 -7.10
N ILE A 60 -4.20 -1.46 -7.99
CA ILE A 60 -4.11 -1.81 -9.40
C ILE A 60 -2.64 -1.88 -9.80
N ARG A 61 -2.36 -2.61 -10.87
CA ARG A 61 -1.00 -2.75 -11.37
C ARG A 61 -0.59 -1.45 -12.05
N GLY A 62 0.56 -0.93 -11.68
CA GLY A 62 1.12 0.29 -12.23
C GLY A 62 2.44 0.06 -12.94
N GLU A 63 3.13 1.17 -13.20
CA GLU A 63 4.43 1.15 -13.86
C GLU A 63 5.57 1.02 -12.85
N GLU A 64 6.70 0.51 -13.31
CA GLU A 64 7.88 0.34 -12.47
C GLU A 64 8.30 1.68 -11.85
N GLY A 65 8.61 1.63 -10.55
CA GLY A 65 9.07 2.80 -9.79
C GLY A 65 8.00 3.82 -9.45
N ARG A 66 6.77 3.66 -9.93
CA ARG A 66 5.72 4.67 -9.76
C ARG A 66 4.65 4.21 -8.78
N ILE A 67 4.28 5.12 -7.90
CA ILE A 67 3.14 4.96 -6.97
C ILE A 67 2.19 6.10 -7.29
N GLN A 68 1.01 5.78 -7.80
CA GLN A 68 0.05 6.78 -8.26
C GLN A 68 -1.26 6.69 -7.50
N LEU A 69 -1.71 7.83 -7.00
CA LEU A 69 -3.02 7.94 -6.36
C LEU A 69 -4.02 8.41 -7.40
N ASN A 70 -5.11 7.65 -7.55
CA ASN A 70 -6.08 7.86 -8.60
C ASN A 70 -7.45 8.25 -8.05
N GLY A 71 -8.17 9.08 -8.80
CA GLY A 71 -9.52 9.49 -8.44
C GLY A 71 -9.57 10.27 -7.14
N ALA A 72 -10.53 9.96 -6.27
CA ALA A 72 -10.71 10.67 -5.00
C ALA A 72 -9.47 10.60 -4.11
N ALA A 73 -8.70 9.51 -4.19
CA ALA A 73 -7.47 9.37 -3.41
C ALA A 73 -6.44 10.44 -3.77
N ALA A 74 -6.48 10.98 -4.98
CA ALA A 74 -5.54 12.01 -5.42
C ALA A 74 -5.67 13.30 -4.62
N HIS A 75 -6.79 13.53 -3.93
CA HIS A 75 -6.94 14.67 -3.04
C HIS A 75 -6.19 14.49 -1.72
N LEU A 76 -5.78 13.28 -1.39
CA LEU A 76 -5.25 12.93 -0.08
C LEU A 76 -3.73 12.77 -0.05
N GLY A 77 -3.10 12.93 -1.19
CA GLY A 77 -1.65 12.88 -1.31
C GLY A 77 -1.18 13.50 -2.62
N LYS A 78 0.02 14.00 -2.60
CA LYS A 78 0.63 14.64 -3.78
C LYS A 78 1.99 14.02 -4.06
N PRO A 79 2.53 14.19 -5.27
CA PRO A 79 3.88 13.71 -5.56
C PRO A 79 4.89 14.18 -4.53
N GLY A 80 5.73 13.26 -4.07
CA GLY A 80 6.72 13.52 -3.02
C GLY A 80 6.28 13.09 -1.63
N ASP A 81 4.99 12.91 -1.40
CA ASP A 81 4.50 12.45 -0.09
C ASP A 81 4.93 11.01 0.17
N LYS A 82 5.24 10.74 1.44
CA LYS A 82 5.52 9.37 1.90
C LYS A 82 4.23 8.75 2.42
N VAL A 83 3.94 7.55 1.96
CA VAL A 83 2.75 6.81 2.40
C VAL A 83 3.13 5.42 2.89
N ILE A 84 2.26 4.87 3.74
CA ILE A 84 2.36 3.50 4.23
C ILE A 84 1.14 2.78 3.69
N ILE A 85 1.36 1.68 2.97
CA ILE A 85 0.28 0.92 2.34
C ILE A 85 0.16 -0.40 3.09
N MET A 86 -1.01 -0.65 3.69
CA MET A 86 -1.23 -1.80 4.56
C MET A 86 -2.41 -2.63 4.09
N ALA A 87 -2.26 -3.96 4.22
CA ALA A 87 -3.35 -4.90 3.97
C ALA A 87 -3.54 -5.79 5.19
N TRP A 88 -4.73 -6.32 5.36
CA TRP A 88 -5.13 -7.07 6.53
C TRP A 88 -5.62 -8.45 6.14
N THR A 89 -5.56 -9.38 7.07
CA THR A 89 -6.09 -10.72 6.88
C THR A 89 -6.74 -11.20 8.17
N SER A 90 -7.60 -12.19 8.05
CA SER A 90 -8.26 -12.81 9.19
C SER A 90 -7.63 -14.16 9.45
N VAL A 91 -7.21 -14.38 10.69
CA VAL A 91 -6.48 -15.58 11.10
C VAL A 91 -7.15 -16.14 12.35
N ASP A 92 -7.22 -17.47 12.46
CA ASP A 92 -7.73 -18.07 13.70
C ASP A 92 -6.79 -17.73 14.85
N SER A 93 -7.37 -17.47 16.03
CA SER A 93 -6.58 -17.04 17.19
C SER A 93 -5.47 -18.05 17.55
N SER A 94 -5.68 -19.33 17.28
CA SER A 94 -4.67 -20.36 17.53
C SER A 94 -3.44 -20.23 16.63
N GLU A 95 -3.54 -19.50 15.52
CA GLU A 95 -2.44 -19.34 14.57
C GLU A 95 -1.78 -17.96 14.63
N CYS A 96 -2.30 -17.06 15.47
CA CYS A 96 -1.81 -15.68 15.51
C CYS A 96 -0.35 -15.57 15.94
N ALA A 97 0.07 -16.39 16.91
CA ALA A 97 1.44 -16.31 17.42
C ALA A 97 2.50 -16.68 16.38
N ALA A 98 2.13 -17.53 15.42
CA ALA A 98 3.04 -17.98 14.36
C ALA A 98 2.94 -17.12 13.09
N PHE A 99 1.92 -16.28 13.01
CA PHE A 99 1.68 -15.47 11.81
C PHE A 99 2.71 -14.34 11.69
N LYS A 100 3.25 -14.15 10.49
CA LYS A 100 4.20 -13.06 10.23
C LYS A 100 3.76 -12.26 9.01
N PRO A 101 3.64 -10.92 9.14
CA PRO A 101 3.33 -10.09 8.00
C PRO A 101 4.51 -9.96 7.05
N LYS A 102 4.22 -9.64 5.80
CA LYS A 102 5.25 -9.27 4.82
C LYS A 102 5.43 -7.75 4.88
N ILE A 103 6.59 -7.32 5.34
CA ILE A 103 6.89 -5.89 5.47
C ILE A 103 8.04 -5.56 4.52
N VAL A 104 7.79 -4.63 3.61
CA VAL A 104 8.78 -4.15 2.66
C VAL A 104 9.05 -2.69 2.96
N ILE A 105 10.29 -2.37 3.31
CA ILE A 105 10.70 -0.99 3.57
C ILE A 105 11.27 -0.42 2.27
N LEU A 106 10.75 0.73 1.85
CA LEU A 106 11.15 1.34 0.58
C LEU A 106 12.07 2.53 0.80
N GLY A 107 13.02 2.67 -0.10
CA GLY A 107 13.94 3.79 -0.15
C GLY A 107 13.75 4.59 -1.43
N ASP A 108 14.83 5.13 -1.95
CA ASP A 108 14.80 5.97 -3.15
C ASP A 108 14.22 5.23 -4.35
N ALA A 109 13.44 5.96 -5.16
CA ALA A 109 12.78 5.46 -6.37
C ALA A 109 11.89 4.24 -6.09
N ASN A 110 11.32 4.17 -4.87
CA ASN A 110 10.46 3.06 -4.44
C ASN A 110 11.15 1.70 -4.57
N GLN A 111 12.44 1.65 -4.34
CA GLN A 111 13.18 0.40 -4.34
C GLN A 111 13.25 -0.16 -2.91
N PRO A 112 13.12 -1.48 -2.76
CA PRO A 112 13.24 -2.08 -1.44
C PRO A 112 14.60 -1.77 -0.81
N LYS A 113 14.58 -1.46 0.50
CA LYS A 113 15.80 -1.27 1.29
C LYS A 113 16.17 -2.58 1.96
N ASP A 114 17.43 -2.83 2.03
CA ASP A 114 17.95 -3.99 2.74
C ASP A 114 17.95 -3.77 4.26
#